data_33e7a69eed2de308897bfad72342c065
#
_entry.id   33e7a69eed2de308897bfad72342c065
#
_cell.length_a   1.000
_cell.length_b   1.000
_cell.length_c   1.000
_cell.angle_alpha   90.00
_cell.angle_beta   90.00
_cell.angle_gamma   90.00
#
_symmetry.space_group_name_H-M   'P 1'
#
loop_
_entity.id
_entity.type
_entity.pdbx_description
1 polymer ?
#
loop_
_entity_poly.entity_id
_entity_poly.type
_entity_poly.pdbx_seq_one_letter_code
_entity_poly.pdbx_strand_id
1 'polypeptide(L)'
;MTWIDGLFNVHSALQTVVVLSLICSVGLALGKIHVRGVSLGIAFVFFIGILAGHFHLSANEQMLDFAETFGLTLFVYTLGLYVGPNFFGLMRHEGIQFNMWSFAVIVVGTVMAIAFTFVLPVGMPDMVGILCGATTNTPALGAAQQALEHASVSSSGAALGCAVTYPLGVVGVILAMMLMRRFVVKSDDLKPKISPDVDNTYIAQYVAINPALAGKTIAEIAQMTHMKFIISRIWRGDGVIVPLADTQIH
;
A
#
# COMPACT_ATOMS: atom_id res chain seq x y z
N MET A 1 12.89 33.09 26.34
CA MET A 1 12.64 31.87 25.52
C MET A 1 11.25 32.01 24.96
N THR A 2 11.13 32.08 23.67
CA THR A 2 9.84 32.12 23.05
C THR A 2 9.21 30.73 23.17
N TRP A 3 7.90 30.66 23.24
CA TRP A 3 7.12 29.42 23.27
C TRP A 3 7.53 28.44 22.14
N ILE A 4 7.94 28.99 20.99
CA ILE A 4 8.44 28.25 19.82
C ILE A 4 9.79 27.58 20.10
N ASP A 5 10.72 28.25 20.84
CA ASP A 5 12.01 27.65 21.18
C ASP A 5 11.85 26.42 22.09
N GLY A 6 10.87 26.44 22.97
CA GLY A 6 10.54 25.30 23.84
C GLY A 6 9.96 24.09 23.08
N LEU A 7 9.29 24.32 21.94
CA LEU A 7 8.71 23.28 21.10
C LEU A 7 9.76 22.52 20.27
N PHE A 8 10.87 23.15 19.90
CA PHE A 8 11.88 22.55 19.01
C PHE A 8 13.19 22.18 19.71
N ASN A 9 13.47 22.75 20.89
CA ASN A 9 14.74 22.55 21.60
C ASN A 9 14.65 21.65 22.84
N VAL A 10 13.44 21.25 23.26
CA VAL A 10 13.25 20.36 24.40
C VAL A 10 12.84 18.99 23.88
N HIS A 11 13.63 17.96 24.11
CA HIS A 11 13.36 16.56 23.74
C HIS A 11 12.15 16.01 24.51
N SER A 12 10.99 16.57 24.25
CA SER A 12 9.72 16.22 24.91
C SER A 12 8.86 15.34 24.02
N ALA A 13 7.95 14.58 24.63
CA ALA A 13 6.96 13.80 23.91
C ALA A 13 6.12 14.66 22.95
N LEU A 14 5.75 15.88 23.39
CA LEU A 14 4.99 16.83 22.57
C LEU A 14 5.77 17.26 21.32
N GLN A 15 7.06 17.57 21.47
CA GLN A 15 7.94 17.91 20.35
C GLN A 15 7.98 16.77 19.33
N THR A 16 8.16 15.52 19.79
CA THR A 16 8.22 14.36 18.91
C THR A 16 6.93 14.21 18.10
N VAL A 17 5.75 14.36 18.74
CA VAL A 17 4.46 14.31 18.03
C VAL A 17 4.35 15.41 16.98
N VAL A 18 4.76 16.64 17.31
CA VAL A 18 4.71 17.78 16.38
C VAL A 18 5.65 17.54 15.19
N VAL A 19 6.89 17.11 15.43
CA VAL A 19 7.88 16.83 14.39
C VAL A 19 7.40 15.71 13.48
N LEU A 20 6.92 14.59 14.03
CA LEU A 20 6.37 13.47 13.24
C LEU A 20 5.15 13.91 12.41
N SER A 21 4.25 14.71 13.01
CA SER A 21 3.07 15.22 12.30
C SER A 21 3.46 16.15 11.13
N LEU A 22 4.48 16.98 11.30
CA LEU A 22 5.02 17.82 10.24
C LEU A 22 5.65 17.00 9.13
N ILE A 23 6.50 16.02 9.48
CA ILE A 23 7.14 15.12 8.51
C ILE A 23 6.07 14.38 7.70
N CYS A 24 5.05 13.82 8.36
CA CYS A 24 3.95 13.14 7.69
C CYS A 24 3.17 14.09 6.78
N SER A 25 2.82 15.28 7.26
CA SER A 25 2.02 16.26 6.51
C SER A 25 2.75 16.73 5.25
N VAL A 26 4.01 17.12 5.39
CA VAL A 26 4.84 17.57 4.26
C VAL A 26 5.11 16.40 3.29
N GLY A 27 5.45 15.23 3.81
CA GLY A 27 5.69 14.04 3.00
C GLY A 27 4.47 13.62 2.20
N LEU A 28 3.28 13.58 2.81
CA LEU A 28 2.03 13.27 2.11
C LEU A 28 1.65 14.34 1.09
N ALA A 29 1.87 15.63 1.38
CA ALA A 29 1.64 16.71 0.43
C ALA A 29 2.52 16.58 -0.80
N LEU A 30 3.82 16.34 -0.62
CA LEU A 30 4.78 16.12 -1.71
C LEU A 30 4.50 14.80 -2.44
N GLY A 31 4.03 13.77 -1.75
CA GLY A 31 3.63 12.49 -2.33
C GLY A 31 2.47 12.58 -3.33
N LYS A 32 1.69 13.67 -3.32
CA LYS A 32 0.64 13.93 -4.32
C LYS A 32 1.18 14.51 -5.63
N ILE A 33 2.45 14.95 -5.66
CA ILE A 33 3.05 15.52 -6.86
C ILE A 33 3.39 14.38 -7.84
N HIS A 34 2.87 14.48 -9.06
CA HIS A 34 3.15 13.55 -10.14
C HIS A 34 4.12 14.19 -11.14
N VAL A 35 5.26 13.56 -11.33
CA VAL A 35 6.24 13.97 -12.35
C VAL A 35 6.17 12.96 -13.50
N ARG A 36 5.72 13.41 -14.66
CA ARG A 36 5.52 12.54 -15.85
C ARG A 36 4.65 11.30 -15.58
N GLY A 37 3.63 11.44 -14.73
CA GLY A 37 2.72 10.35 -14.38
C GLY A 37 3.23 9.40 -13.28
N VAL A 38 4.42 9.63 -12.73
CA VAL A 38 5.00 8.86 -11.63
C VAL A 38 4.98 9.69 -10.35
N SER A 39 4.56 9.10 -9.24
CA SER A 39 4.65 9.68 -7.90
C SER A 39 5.26 8.66 -6.95
N LEU A 40 6.08 9.13 -6.03
CA LEU A 40 6.60 8.30 -4.93
C LEU A 40 5.55 8.06 -3.83
N GLY A 41 4.40 8.76 -3.89
CA GLY A 41 3.31 8.56 -2.95
C GLY A 41 3.73 8.73 -1.50
N ILE A 42 3.32 7.80 -0.64
CA ILE A 42 3.61 7.79 0.81
C ILE A 42 5.10 7.70 1.11
N ALA A 43 5.93 7.17 0.19
CA ALA A 43 7.37 7.07 0.39
C ALA A 43 8.07 8.43 0.56
N PHE A 44 7.46 9.54 0.11
CA PHE A 44 7.98 10.87 0.41
C PHE A 44 8.10 11.15 1.91
N VAL A 45 7.25 10.58 2.75
CA VAL A 45 7.34 10.73 4.21
C VAL A 45 8.70 10.25 4.72
N PHE A 46 9.19 9.12 4.20
CA PHE A 46 10.50 8.57 4.54
C PHE A 46 11.64 9.55 4.16
N PHE A 47 11.60 10.13 2.96
CA PHE A 47 12.62 11.09 2.52
C PHE A 47 12.58 12.41 3.32
N ILE A 48 11.37 12.88 3.67
CA ILE A 48 11.25 14.06 4.55
C ILE A 48 11.79 13.75 5.95
N GLY A 49 11.59 12.53 6.46
CA GLY A 49 12.19 12.07 7.72
C GLY A 49 13.71 12.12 7.70
N ILE A 50 14.34 11.62 6.62
CA ILE A 50 15.81 11.71 6.44
C ILE A 50 16.27 13.17 6.40
N LEU A 51 15.56 14.01 5.67
CA LEU A 51 15.88 15.44 5.58
C LEU A 51 15.76 16.13 6.94
N ALA A 52 14.72 15.83 7.71
CA ALA A 52 14.55 16.34 9.06
C ALA A 52 15.69 15.92 9.99
N GLY A 53 16.12 14.65 9.91
CA GLY A 53 17.30 14.15 10.63
C GLY A 53 18.60 14.87 10.22
N HIS A 54 18.77 15.16 8.93
CA HIS A 54 19.92 15.93 8.43
C HIS A 54 19.97 17.35 9.01
N PHE A 55 18.82 18.00 9.21
CA PHE A 55 18.72 19.31 9.86
C PHE A 55 18.74 19.22 11.39
N HIS A 56 19.11 18.10 11.95
CA HIS A 56 19.20 17.88 13.40
C HIS A 56 17.89 18.15 14.15
N LEU A 57 16.75 17.94 13.50
CA LEU A 57 15.47 17.94 14.17
C LEU A 57 15.40 16.67 15.03
N SER A 58 15.99 16.76 16.23
CA SER A 58 16.00 15.65 17.18
C SER A 58 14.63 15.48 17.82
N ALA A 59 14.30 14.23 18.17
CA ALA A 59 13.11 13.87 18.86
C ALA A 59 13.46 12.96 20.06
N ASN A 60 12.54 12.74 20.97
CA ASN A 60 12.75 11.85 22.09
C ASN A 60 12.82 10.40 21.59
N GLU A 61 13.95 9.70 21.85
CA GLU A 61 14.19 8.33 21.38
C GLU A 61 13.08 7.35 21.81
N GLN A 62 12.69 7.38 23.07
CA GLN A 62 11.65 6.48 23.59
C GLN A 62 10.30 6.68 22.88
N MET A 63 9.98 7.94 22.52
CA MET A 63 8.77 8.24 21.78
C MET A 63 8.87 7.83 20.30
N LEU A 64 10.07 7.88 19.72
CA LEU A 64 10.31 7.36 18.36
C LEU A 64 10.14 5.85 18.31
N ASP A 65 10.75 5.10 19.24
CA ASP A 65 10.63 3.65 19.35
C ASP A 65 9.17 3.22 19.54
N PHE A 66 8.44 3.95 20.42
CA PHE A 66 7.01 3.72 20.59
C PHE A 66 6.23 3.96 19.30
N ALA A 67 6.49 5.09 18.62
CA ALA A 67 5.79 5.45 17.38
C ALA A 67 6.10 4.45 16.26
N GLU A 68 7.34 3.96 16.15
CA GLU A 68 7.76 2.93 15.19
C GLU A 68 7.01 1.62 15.45
N THR A 69 7.09 1.09 16.68
CA THR A 69 6.45 -0.18 17.05
C THR A 69 4.93 -0.10 16.90
N PHE A 70 4.32 0.99 17.35
CA PHE A 70 2.88 1.21 17.23
C PHE A 70 2.44 1.35 15.77
N GLY A 71 3.18 2.12 14.97
CA GLY A 71 2.92 2.32 13.56
C GLY A 71 3.02 1.02 12.77
N LEU A 72 4.07 0.21 13.01
CA LEU A 72 4.25 -1.09 12.37
C LEU A 72 3.11 -2.05 12.77
N THR A 73 2.72 -2.08 14.04
CA THR A 73 1.62 -2.91 14.54
C THR A 73 0.30 -2.53 13.87
N LEU A 74 -0.02 -1.23 13.78
CA LEU A 74 -1.22 -0.74 13.10
C LEU A 74 -1.19 -1.08 11.61
N PHE A 75 -0.04 -0.96 10.96
CA PHE A 75 0.11 -1.31 9.55
C PHE A 75 -0.20 -2.78 9.30
N VAL A 76 0.41 -3.70 10.07
CA VAL A 76 0.19 -5.15 9.94
C VAL A 76 -1.27 -5.51 10.25
N TYR A 77 -1.84 -4.93 11.30
CA TYR A 77 -3.24 -5.14 11.67
C TYR A 77 -4.20 -4.70 10.56
N THR A 78 -4.02 -3.49 10.05
CA THR A 78 -4.86 -2.93 8.98
C THR A 78 -4.75 -3.75 7.70
N LEU A 79 -3.52 -4.18 7.35
CA LEU A 79 -3.28 -5.05 6.21
C LEU A 79 -4.01 -6.39 6.38
N GLY A 80 -3.95 -6.98 7.58
CA GLY A 80 -4.65 -8.21 7.93
C GLY A 80 -6.17 -8.08 7.80
N LEU A 81 -6.74 -6.97 8.26
CA LEU A 81 -8.18 -6.67 8.10
C LEU A 81 -8.59 -6.53 6.62
N TYR A 82 -7.73 -5.90 5.81
CA TYR A 82 -8.01 -5.68 4.39
C TYR A 82 -7.92 -6.97 3.57
N VAL A 83 -6.90 -7.78 3.81
CA VAL A 83 -6.62 -8.99 3.03
C VAL A 83 -7.38 -10.20 3.55
N GLY A 84 -7.60 -10.27 4.88
CA GLY A 84 -8.15 -11.45 5.58
C GLY A 84 -9.45 -12.01 5.01
N PRO A 85 -10.49 -11.22 4.77
CA PRO A 85 -11.78 -11.71 4.31
C PRO A 85 -11.72 -12.48 2.98
N ASN A 86 -10.81 -12.07 2.08
CA ASN A 86 -10.67 -12.67 0.75
C ASN A 86 -9.51 -13.66 0.63
N PHE A 87 -8.66 -13.75 1.66
CA PHE A 87 -7.41 -14.51 1.62
C PHE A 87 -7.61 -15.98 1.22
N PHE A 88 -8.50 -16.69 1.93
CA PHE A 88 -8.75 -18.10 1.66
C PHE A 88 -9.48 -18.36 0.34
N GLY A 89 -10.32 -17.40 -0.11
CA GLY A 89 -10.98 -17.48 -1.41
C GLY A 89 -9.99 -17.35 -2.57
N LEU A 90 -9.09 -16.39 -2.48
CA LEU A 90 -8.04 -16.15 -3.47
C LEU A 90 -7.01 -17.28 -3.53
N MET A 91 -6.74 -17.96 -2.40
CA MET A 91 -5.79 -19.08 -2.35
C MET A 91 -6.30 -20.34 -3.07
N ARG A 92 -7.61 -20.53 -3.25
CA ARG A 92 -8.19 -21.81 -3.72
C ARG A 92 -8.18 -22.03 -5.23
N HIS A 93 -8.03 -20.99 -6.05
CA HIS A 93 -8.08 -21.11 -7.52
C HIS A 93 -6.79 -20.63 -8.18
N GLU A 94 -6.81 -19.50 -8.84
CA GLU A 94 -5.64 -18.99 -9.58
C GLU A 94 -4.57 -18.37 -8.68
N GLY A 95 -4.92 -18.04 -7.43
CA GLY A 95 -4.05 -17.37 -6.47
C GLY A 95 -2.82 -18.16 -6.04
N ILE A 96 -2.88 -19.50 -6.03
CA ILE A 96 -1.74 -20.35 -5.65
C ILE A 96 -0.56 -20.12 -6.60
N GLN A 97 -0.81 -20.07 -7.89
CA GLN A 97 0.26 -19.89 -8.89
C GLN A 97 0.92 -18.50 -8.74
N PHE A 98 0.13 -17.44 -8.56
CA PHE A 98 0.67 -16.10 -8.31
C PHE A 98 1.44 -16.01 -7.00
N ASN A 99 0.95 -16.65 -5.94
CA ASN A 99 1.64 -16.69 -4.65
C ASN A 99 2.96 -17.46 -4.74
N MET A 100 3.02 -18.56 -5.47
CA MET A 100 4.27 -19.30 -5.69
C MET A 100 5.32 -18.47 -6.46
N TRP A 101 4.90 -17.75 -7.50
CA TRP A 101 5.80 -16.85 -8.23
C TRP A 101 6.26 -15.69 -7.35
N SER A 102 5.38 -15.08 -6.58
CA SER A 102 5.74 -14.02 -5.63
C SER A 102 6.73 -14.51 -4.59
N PHE A 103 6.48 -15.70 -4.02
CA PHE A 103 7.39 -16.31 -3.06
C PHE A 103 8.76 -16.62 -3.69
N ALA A 104 8.78 -17.16 -4.91
CA ALA A 104 10.02 -17.43 -5.63
C ALA A 104 10.84 -16.14 -5.85
N VAL A 105 10.21 -15.03 -6.23
CA VAL A 105 10.89 -13.73 -6.40
C VAL A 105 11.48 -13.24 -5.09
N ILE A 106 10.74 -13.36 -3.98
CA ILE A 106 11.24 -12.96 -2.65
C ILE A 106 12.45 -13.81 -2.26
N VAL A 107 12.37 -15.14 -2.41
CA VAL A 107 13.46 -16.06 -2.08
C VAL A 107 14.70 -15.77 -2.94
N VAL A 108 14.54 -15.60 -4.25
CA VAL A 108 15.64 -15.28 -5.17
C VAL A 108 16.29 -13.95 -4.78
N GLY A 109 15.48 -12.89 -4.50
CA GLY A 109 15.99 -11.59 -4.08
C GLY A 109 16.78 -11.68 -2.77
N THR A 110 16.26 -12.44 -1.80
CA THR A 110 16.94 -12.66 -0.50
C THR A 110 18.24 -13.44 -0.66
N VAL A 111 18.24 -14.52 -1.44
CA VAL A 111 19.45 -15.31 -1.70
C VAL A 111 20.49 -14.47 -2.42
N MET A 112 20.10 -13.65 -3.41
CA MET A 112 21.01 -12.72 -4.07
C MET A 112 21.59 -11.70 -3.09
N ALA A 113 20.80 -11.12 -2.23
CA ALA A 113 21.27 -10.17 -1.22
C ALA A 113 22.30 -10.83 -0.29
N ILE A 114 22.03 -12.04 0.19
CA ILE A 114 22.98 -12.82 1.00
C ILE A 114 24.26 -13.10 0.22
N ALA A 115 24.16 -13.53 -1.02
CA ALA A 115 25.33 -13.82 -1.85
C ALA A 115 26.19 -12.55 -2.06
N PHE A 116 25.58 -11.40 -2.23
CA PHE A 116 26.31 -10.13 -2.38
C PHE A 116 27.06 -9.70 -1.11
N THR A 117 26.63 -10.09 0.09
CA THR A 117 27.41 -9.81 1.31
C THR A 117 28.75 -10.56 1.35
N PHE A 118 28.89 -11.67 0.60
CA PHE A 118 30.16 -12.40 0.50
C PHE A 118 31.07 -11.87 -0.63
N VAL A 119 30.49 -11.19 -1.60
CA VAL A 119 31.23 -10.70 -2.79
C VAL A 119 31.62 -9.22 -2.63
N LEU A 120 30.75 -8.45 -2.01
CA LEU A 120 30.92 -7.01 -1.83
C LEU A 120 31.31 -6.69 -0.39
N PRO A 121 32.12 -5.64 -0.16
CA PRO A 121 32.49 -5.19 1.18
C PRO A 121 31.31 -4.42 1.84
N VAL A 122 30.14 -5.05 1.92
CA VAL A 122 28.91 -4.46 2.46
C VAL A 122 28.44 -5.31 3.63
N GLY A 123 28.21 -4.68 4.77
CA GLY A 123 27.71 -5.37 5.96
C GLY A 123 26.30 -5.90 5.79
N MET A 124 25.94 -6.93 6.58
CA MET A 124 24.60 -7.51 6.54
C MET A 124 23.49 -6.48 6.81
N PRO A 125 23.62 -5.56 7.81
CA PRO A 125 22.60 -4.53 8.03
C PRO A 125 22.37 -3.63 6.81
N ASP A 126 23.47 -3.19 6.18
CA ASP A 126 23.40 -2.34 4.98
C ASP A 126 22.73 -3.09 3.83
N MET A 127 23.08 -4.36 3.63
CA MET A 127 22.52 -5.19 2.56
C MET A 127 21.02 -5.43 2.74
N VAL A 128 20.56 -5.63 3.96
CA VAL A 128 19.11 -5.73 4.25
C VAL A 128 18.42 -4.42 3.88
N GLY A 129 19.02 -3.27 4.20
CA GLY A 129 18.49 -1.97 3.79
C GLY A 129 18.45 -1.81 2.27
N ILE A 130 19.52 -2.21 1.58
CA ILE A 130 19.59 -2.20 0.11
C ILE A 130 18.47 -3.07 -0.50
N LEU A 131 18.25 -4.26 0.04
CA LEU A 131 17.17 -5.14 -0.41
C LEU A 131 15.79 -4.50 -0.21
N CYS A 132 15.55 -3.93 0.97
CA CYS A 132 14.29 -3.23 1.28
C CYS A 132 14.05 -2.03 0.34
N GLY A 133 15.08 -1.25 0.05
CA GLY A 133 14.99 -0.12 -0.87
C GLY A 133 14.78 -0.56 -2.31
N ALA A 134 15.55 -1.53 -2.80
CA ALA A 134 15.42 -2.05 -4.16
C ALA A 134 14.06 -2.67 -4.44
N THR A 135 13.44 -3.29 -3.42
CA THR A 135 12.08 -3.85 -3.51
C THR A 135 10.99 -2.84 -3.11
N THR A 136 11.34 -1.60 -2.78
CA THR A 136 10.44 -0.54 -2.29
C THR A 136 9.58 -0.96 -1.09
N ASN A 137 10.16 -1.76 -0.19
CA ASN A 137 9.47 -2.39 0.94
C ASN A 137 9.87 -1.73 2.27
N THR A 138 9.31 -0.55 2.56
CA THR A 138 9.56 0.17 3.83
C THR A 138 9.07 -0.56 5.08
N PRO A 139 7.95 -1.32 5.07
CA PRO A 139 7.57 -2.14 6.22
C PRO A 139 8.59 -3.22 6.57
N ALA A 140 9.22 -3.83 5.57
CA ALA A 140 10.29 -4.79 5.82
C ALA A 140 11.54 -4.12 6.42
N LEU A 141 11.81 -2.86 6.06
CA LEU A 141 12.87 -2.07 6.69
C LEU A 141 12.61 -1.89 8.18
N GLY A 142 11.40 -1.46 8.58
CA GLY A 142 11.05 -1.30 10.00
C GLY A 142 11.20 -2.60 10.78
N ALA A 143 10.70 -3.72 10.24
CA ALA A 143 10.87 -5.03 10.86
C ALA A 143 12.36 -5.45 10.98
N ALA A 144 13.17 -5.14 9.96
CA ALA A 144 14.60 -5.42 9.97
C ALA A 144 15.34 -4.57 11.01
N GLN A 145 15.00 -3.29 11.14
CA GLN A 145 15.57 -2.40 12.15
C GLN A 145 15.29 -2.93 13.57
N GLN A 146 14.05 -3.28 13.86
CA GLN A 146 13.71 -3.90 15.15
C GLN A 146 14.48 -5.20 15.40
N ALA A 147 14.61 -6.07 14.40
CA ALA A 147 15.37 -7.31 14.53
C ALA A 147 16.87 -7.05 14.80
N LEU A 148 17.46 -6.03 14.15
CA LEU A 148 18.85 -5.62 14.38
C LEU A 148 19.04 -5.06 15.79
N GLU A 149 18.13 -4.24 16.27
CA GLU A 149 18.15 -3.68 17.63
C GLU A 149 18.05 -4.77 18.69
N HIS A 150 17.14 -5.74 18.52
CA HIS A 150 17.07 -6.90 19.39
C HIS A 150 18.36 -7.74 19.40
N ALA A 151 19.09 -7.75 18.28
CA ALA A 151 20.41 -8.40 18.18
C ALA A 151 21.55 -7.50 18.68
N SER A 152 21.27 -6.31 19.21
CA SER A 152 22.26 -5.30 19.64
C SER A 152 23.21 -4.87 18.50
N VAL A 153 22.70 -4.85 17.26
CA VAL A 153 23.40 -4.40 16.07
C VAL A 153 22.81 -3.06 15.61
N SER A 154 23.66 -2.13 15.21
CA SER A 154 23.20 -0.82 14.71
C SER A 154 22.31 -0.96 13.48
N SER A 155 21.14 -0.35 13.53
CA SER A 155 20.16 -0.32 12.43
C SER A 155 20.37 0.81 11.42
N SER A 156 21.29 1.76 11.71
CA SER A 156 21.54 2.96 10.87
C SER A 156 21.96 2.63 9.43
N GLY A 157 22.77 1.59 9.24
CA GLY A 157 23.16 1.11 7.93
C GLY A 157 21.99 0.64 7.07
N ALA A 158 21.02 -0.02 7.69
CA ALA A 158 19.80 -0.46 6.99
C ALA A 158 18.98 0.73 6.48
N ALA A 159 18.81 1.78 7.29
CA ALA A 159 18.11 2.98 6.88
C ALA A 159 18.82 3.68 5.70
N LEU A 160 20.14 3.83 5.79
CA LEU A 160 20.96 4.45 4.74
C LEU A 160 20.91 3.63 3.44
N GLY A 161 21.11 2.33 3.52
CA GLY A 161 21.02 1.42 2.37
C GLY A 161 19.67 1.51 1.66
N CYS A 162 18.59 1.56 2.43
CA CYS A 162 17.24 1.74 1.90
C CYS A 162 17.06 3.10 1.22
N ALA A 163 17.51 4.18 1.87
CA ALA A 163 17.38 5.54 1.34
C ALA A 163 18.05 5.71 -0.03
N VAL A 164 19.24 5.14 -0.20
CA VAL A 164 20.01 5.23 -1.45
C VAL A 164 19.38 4.38 -2.57
N THR A 165 18.90 3.19 -2.23
CA THR A 165 18.41 2.22 -3.25
C THR A 165 16.94 2.39 -3.58
N TYR A 166 16.14 2.98 -2.72
CA TYR A 166 14.70 3.15 -2.91
C TYR A 166 14.33 3.88 -4.23
N PRO A 167 14.92 5.05 -4.55
CA PRO A 167 14.63 5.72 -5.82
C PRO A 167 14.99 4.85 -7.04
N LEU A 168 16.09 4.10 -6.94
CA LEU A 168 16.52 3.18 -7.99
C LEU A 168 15.54 2.00 -8.12
N GLY A 169 15.00 1.50 -7.01
CA GLY A 169 13.97 0.47 -6.98
C GLY A 169 12.70 0.92 -7.73
N VAL A 170 12.21 2.14 -7.45
CA VAL A 170 11.04 2.71 -8.14
C VAL A 170 11.29 2.83 -9.65
N VAL A 171 12.42 3.42 -10.04
CA VAL A 171 12.79 3.57 -11.45
C VAL A 171 12.96 2.20 -12.12
N GLY A 172 13.61 1.26 -11.43
CA GLY A 172 13.83 -0.10 -11.91
C GLY A 172 12.54 -0.85 -12.22
N VAL A 173 11.55 -0.78 -11.34
CA VAL A 173 10.23 -1.40 -11.56
C VAL A 173 9.53 -0.78 -12.77
N ILE A 174 9.55 0.55 -12.90
CA ILE A 174 8.94 1.24 -14.04
C ILE A 174 9.62 0.81 -15.36
N LEU A 175 10.94 0.79 -15.39
CA LEU A 175 11.70 0.35 -16.56
C LEU A 175 11.41 -1.12 -16.88
N ALA A 176 11.38 -2.00 -15.88
CA ALA A 176 11.05 -3.41 -16.07
C ALA A 176 9.64 -3.59 -16.66
N MET A 177 8.64 -2.85 -16.18
CA MET A 177 7.29 -2.86 -16.74
C MET A 177 7.26 -2.34 -18.18
N MET A 178 7.98 -1.27 -18.48
CA MET A 178 8.08 -0.73 -19.84
C MET A 178 8.74 -1.73 -20.80
N LEU A 179 9.82 -2.38 -20.36
CA LEU A 179 10.52 -3.42 -21.15
C LEU A 179 9.63 -4.63 -21.34
N MET A 180 8.97 -5.12 -20.31
CA MET A 180 8.01 -6.22 -20.42
C MET A 180 6.91 -5.90 -21.43
N ARG A 181 6.30 -4.72 -21.32
CA ARG A 181 5.24 -4.28 -22.25
C ARG A 181 5.74 -4.21 -23.68
N ARG A 182 7.00 -3.80 -23.91
CA ARG A 182 7.57 -3.65 -25.24
C ARG A 182 8.00 -4.99 -25.88
N PHE A 183 8.58 -5.90 -25.10
CA PHE A 183 9.24 -7.10 -25.64
C PHE A 183 8.50 -8.39 -25.36
N VAL A 184 7.70 -8.46 -24.29
CA VAL A 184 7.08 -9.72 -23.84
C VAL A 184 5.58 -9.72 -24.08
N VAL A 185 4.89 -8.61 -23.80
CA VAL A 185 3.43 -8.52 -23.90
C VAL A 185 3.00 -8.30 -25.34
N LYS A 186 2.21 -9.21 -25.89
CA LYS A 186 1.58 -9.07 -27.21
C LYS A 186 0.31 -8.23 -27.08
N SER A 187 -0.05 -7.53 -28.16
CA SER A 187 -1.28 -6.71 -28.19
C SER A 187 -2.56 -7.50 -27.92
N ASP A 188 -2.56 -8.80 -28.18
CA ASP A 188 -3.68 -9.69 -27.91
C ASP A 188 -3.82 -10.06 -26.40
N ASP A 189 -2.72 -10.05 -25.66
CA ASP A 189 -2.73 -10.32 -24.21
C ASP A 189 -3.35 -9.15 -23.43
N LEU A 190 -3.38 -7.94 -24.04
CA LEU A 190 -3.99 -6.75 -23.43
C LEU A 190 -5.48 -6.63 -23.72
N LYS A 191 -6.03 -7.45 -24.62
CA LYS A 191 -7.46 -7.48 -24.87
C LYS A 191 -8.13 -8.21 -23.70
N PRO A 192 -9.19 -7.62 -23.10
CA PRO A 192 -9.95 -8.35 -22.11
C PRO A 192 -10.44 -9.66 -22.76
N LYS A 193 -10.01 -10.81 -22.23
CA LYS A 193 -10.58 -12.10 -22.58
C LYS A 193 -12.01 -12.11 -22.03
N ILE A 194 -12.95 -11.64 -22.82
CA ILE A 194 -14.37 -11.79 -22.54
C ILE A 194 -14.66 -13.28 -22.75
N SER A 195 -14.51 -14.08 -21.71
CA SER A 195 -15.02 -15.45 -21.73
C SER A 195 -16.55 -15.34 -21.73
N PRO A 196 -17.24 -15.98 -22.68
CA PRO A 196 -18.72 -15.89 -22.75
C PRO A 196 -19.42 -16.43 -21.49
N ASP A 197 -18.71 -17.20 -20.67
CA ASP A 197 -19.24 -17.89 -19.48
C ASP A 197 -18.82 -17.26 -18.14
N VAL A 198 -18.04 -16.19 -18.11
CA VAL A 198 -17.79 -15.49 -16.87
C VAL A 198 -18.88 -14.44 -16.72
N ASP A 199 -19.80 -14.66 -15.80
CA ASP A 199 -20.71 -13.65 -15.29
C ASP A 199 -19.88 -12.44 -14.83
N ASN A 200 -19.63 -11.50 -15.75
CA ASN A 200 -18.96 -10.23 -15.45
C ASN A 200 -19.91 -9.39 -14.60
N THR A 201 -20.01 -9.74 -13.32
CA THR A 201 -20.75 -8.96 -12.34
C THR A 201 -19.95 -7.70 -12.06
N TYR A 202 -20.36 -6.57 -12.60
CA TYR A 202 -19.82 -5.26 -12.22
C TYR A 202 -20.78 -4.56 -11.27
N ILE A 203 -20.24 -3.84 -10.32
CA ILE A 203 -21.03 -3.02 -9.40
C ILE A 203 -21.24 -1.66 -10.05
N ALA A 204 -22.49 -1.30 -10.29
CA ALA A 204 -22.87 0.01 -10.80
C ALA A 204 -23.94 0.64 -9.91
N GLN A 205 -23.89 1.96 -9.81
CA GLN A 205 -24.92 2.75 -9.14
C GLN A 205 -25.80 3.39 -10.21
N TYR A 206 -27.10 3.17 -10.10
CA TYR A 206 -28.08 3.72 -11.00
C TYR A 206 -29.11 4.55 -10.23
N VAL A 207 -29.53 5.64 -10.82
CA VAL A 207 -30.68 6.42 -10.34
C VAL A 207 -31.90 5.97 -11.13
N ALA A 208 -32.96 5.53 -10.42
CA ALA A 208 -34.21 5.16 -11.04
C ALA A 208 -34.98 6.43 -11.46
N ILE A 209 -34.88 6.80 -12.73
CA ILE A 209 -35.53 8.01 -13.29
C ILE A 209 -36.80 7.63 -14.06
N ASN A 210 -36.94 6.37 -14.47
CA ASN A 210 -38.05 5.95 -15.29
C ASN A 210 -39.34 5.81 -14.46
N PRO A 211 -40.40 6.63 -14.74
CA PRO A 211 -41.67 6.54 -14.00
C PRO A 211 -42.35 5.17 -14.09
N ALA A 212 -42.07 4.37 -15.12
CA ALA A 212 -42.63 3.03 -15.29
C ALA A 212 -42.13 2.03 -14.23
N LEU A 213 -41.09 2.37 -13.48
CA LEU A 213 -40.57 1.54 -12.38
C LEU A 213 -41.23 1.85 -11.05
N ALA A 214 -41.91 2.98 -10.92
CA ALA A 214 -42.55 3.40 -9.69
C ALA A 214 -43.67 2.42 -9.30
N GLY A 215 -43.62 1.96 -8.05
CA GLY A 215 -44.61 1.00 -7.51
C GLY A 215 -44.41 -0.46 -7.89
N LYS A 216 -43.43 -0.77 -8.76
CA LYS A 216 -43.09 -2.15 -9.13
C LYS A 216 -42.11 -2.75 -8.12
N THR A 217 -42.27 -4.06 -7.93
CA THR A 217 -41.34 -4.84 -7.12
C THR A 217 -40.07 -5.19 -7.91
N ILE A 218 -38.97 -5.46 -7.18
CA ILE A 218 -37.72 -5.90 -7.81
C ILE A 218 -37.90 -7.18 -8.63
N ALA A 219 -38.75 -8.11 -8.16
CA ALA A 219 -39.06 -9.32 -8.89
C ALA A 219 -39.76 -9.04 -10.25
N GLU A 220 -40.69 -8.07 -10.29
CA GLU A 220 -41.36 -7.68 -11.53
C GLU A 220 -40.36 -6.96 -12.49
N ILE A 221 -39.49 -6.13 -11.98
CA ILE A 221 -38.47 -5.45 -12.79
C ILE A 221 -37.46 -6.47 -13.34
N ALA A 222 -37.07 -7.47 -12.55
CA ALA A 222 -36.18 -8.52 -13.03
C ALA A 222 -36.80 -9.34 -14.18
N GLN A 223 -38.14 -9.52 -14.19
CA GLN A 223 -38.85 -10.19 -15.30
C GLN A 223 -39.00 -9.33 -16.56
N MET A 224 -38.94 -7.99 -16.39
CA MET A 224 -39.06 -7.04 -17.53
C MET A 224 -37.74 -6.86 -18.30
N THR A 225 -36.63 -7.30 -17.75
CA THR A 225 -35.32 -7.18 -18.39
C THR A 225 -34.73 -8.54 -18.71
N HIS A 226 -34.05 -8.64 -19.83
CA HIS A 226 -33.29 -9.85 -20.20
C HIS A 226 -31.92 -9.96 -19.51
N MET A 227 -31.54 -8.94 -18.72
CA MET A 227 -30.26 -8.91 -18.02
C MET A 227 -30.44 -9.47 -16.61
N LYS A 228 -29.53 -10.36 -16.22
CA LYS A 228 -29.43 -10.81 -14.80
C LYS A 228 -28.75 -9.71 -14.01
N PHE A 229 -29.40 -9.21 -12.98
CA PHE A 229 -28.84 -8.27 -12.02
C PHE A 229 -29.25 -8.59 -10.59
N ILE A 230 -28.46 -8.15 -9.64
CA ILE A 230 -28.74 -8.26 -8.20
C ILE A 230 -28.65 -6.84 -7.63
N ILE A 231 -29.73 -6.38 -7.02
CA ILE A 231 -29.72 -5.10 -6.31
C ILE A 231 -29.28 -5.37 -4.88
N SER A 232 -28.08 -4.90 -4.53
CA SER A 232 -27.52 -5.09 -3.19
C SER A 232 -28.01 -4.04 -2.19
N ARG A 233 -28.30 -2.82 -2.64
CA ARG A 233 -28.74 -1.69 -1.79
C ARG A 233 -29.61 -0.74 -2.59
N ILE A 234 -30.62 -0.16 -1.94
CA ILE A 234 -31.43 0.95 -2.45
C ILE A 234 -31.28 2.14 -1.50
N TRP A 235 -30.96 3.29 -2.06
CA TRP A 235 -30.88 4.56 -1.34
C TRP A 235 -32.20 5.30 -1.49
N ARG A 236 -32.84 5.66 -0.38
CA ARG A 236 -34.07 6.48 -0.31
C ARG A 236 -33.83 7.64 0.62
N GLY A 237 -33.63 8.83 0.08
CA GLY A 237 -33.24 9.97 0.88
C GLY A 237 -31.96 9.66 1.67
N ASP A 238 -32.00 9.77 2.99
CA ASP A 238 -30.87 9.49 3.88
C ASP A 238 -30.77 8.02 4.33
N GLY A 239 -31.69 7.17 3.89
CA GLY A 239 -31.77 5.75 4.29
C GLY A 239 -31.23 4.79 3.25
N VAL A 240 -30.51 3.74 3.71
CA VAL A 240 -30.08 2.60 2.88
C VAL A 240 -30.89 1.39 3.27
N ILE A 241 -31.52 0.76 2.27
CA ILE A 241 -32.34 -0.43 2.43
C ILE A 241 -31.66 -1.60 1.72
N VAL A 242 -31.58 -2.77 2.37
CA VAL A 242 -31.24 -4.03 1.71
C VAL A 242 -32.54 -4.59 1.12
N PRO A 243 -32.67 -4.61 -0.22
CA PRO A 243 -33.92 -4.96 -0.84
C PRO A 243 -34.16 -6.48 -0.84
N LEU A 244 -35.41 -6.84 -0.73
CA LEU A 244 -35.93 -8.18 -0.98
C LEU A 244 -36.67 -8.20 -2.33
N ALA A 245 -37.05 -9.39 -2.83
CA ALA A 245 -37.69 -9.53 -4.11
C ALA A 245 -39.06 -8.79 -4.20
N ASP A 246 -39.73 -8.59 -3.08
CA ASP A 246 -41.03 -7.91 -2.90
C ASP A 246 -40.87 -6.40 -2.60
N THR A 247 -39.62 -5.89 -2.48
CA THR A 247 -39.37 -4.46 -2.23
C THR A 247 -39.80 -3.64 -3.43
N GLN A 248 -40.67 -2.65 -3.22
CA GLN A 248 -41.16 -1.76 -4.26
C GLN A 248 -40.19 -0.59 -4.47
N ILE A 249 -40.07 -0.12 -5.70
CA ILE A 249 -39.33 1.10 -6.07
C ILE A 249 -40.32 2.29 -6.09
N HIS A 250 -39.97 3.34 -5.39
CA HIS A 250 -40.77 4.57 -5.30
C HIS A 250 -39.97 5.73 -5.87
#